data_35239c8770e11ddc101179bfb9b789e8
#
_entry.id   35239c8770e11ddc101179bfb9b789e8
#
_cell.length_a   1.000
_cell.length_b   1.000
_cell.length_c   1.000
_cell.angle_alpha   90.00
_cell.angle_beta   90.00
_cell.angle_gamma   90.00
#
_symmetry.space_group_name_H-M   'P 1'
#
loop_
_entity.id
_entity.type
_entity.pdbx_description
1 polymer ?
#
loop_
_entity_poly.entity_id
_entity_poly.type
_entity_poly.pdbx_seq_one_letter_code
_entity_poly.pdbx_strand_id
1 'polypeptide(L)'
;RKYTIVAGNSLTIPSFFKNRYRDHKNIIKIVSASIIAVFFTVYTASAFSSGAKLFATLFSDSASGDENYNQVYVIGLIVAAVVILVYTFMGGFKAVCTTDLIQGLMMIVAILSVPVLAYAILTFDTSFSSALAAKGVEQPAQFLNFFVNGDGTPVSAVSIISNLAWGLGYFGMPHILVRFMAVKSNEEIKKSRKIAVVWVIISLTASCLIGLIARGYLTAQLDDATSESVFIRTIQQLFSGNGVLIFIGGIFLCGILAAIMSTADSQLLVTASAVSEDLYKGAVKKNASEKSSLLVGKIAVAVVAVIAFFIALNPKSSIMGLVSDAWAGFGSAFGPVVLLALFWKRSTLSGAISGMATGALTVIIWDYIPLVNGQTLYAATNLYSLVVGLSLIHISE
;
A
#
# COMPACT_ATOMS: atom_id res chain seq x y z
N ARG A 1 -18.05 12.20 -5.72
CA ARG A 1 -18.76 13.18 -4.90
C ARG A 1 -20.26 13.31 -5.29
N LYS A 2 -20.60 13.49 -6.54
CA LYS A 2 -22.01 13.61 -6.99
C LYS A 2 -22.87 12.44 -6.47
N TYR A 3 -22.43 11.21 -6.68
CA TYR A 3 -23.16 10.02 -6.24
C TYR A 3 -23.21 9.87 -4.72
N THR A 4 -22.18 10.27 -3.99
CA THR A 4 -22.18 10.22 -2.53
C THR A 4 -23.14 11.22 -1.91
N ILE A 5 -23.32 12.40 -2.54
CA ILE A 5 -24.31 13.40 -2.12
C ILE A 5 -25.73 12.84 -2.31
N VAL A 6 -26.02 12.27 -3.49
CA VAL A 6 -27.31 11.63 -3.78
C VAL A 6 -27.60 10.45 -2.85
N ALA A 7 -26.56 9.70 -2.46
CA ALA A 7 -26.64 8.61 -1.49
C ALA A 7 -26.59 9.12 -0.02
N GLY A 8 -27.26 10.20 0.30
CA GLY A 8 -27.40 10.73 1.67
C GLY A 8 -26.12 11.31 2.24
N ASN A 9 -25.26 11.90 1.39
CA ASN A 9 -23.97 12.48 1.78
C ASN A 9 -23.07 11.50 2.55
N SER A 10 -23.00 10.26 2.06
CA SER A 10 -22.21 9.19 2.69
C SER A 10 -20.74 9.57 2.83
N LEU A 11 -20.18 9.36 4.01
CA LEU A 11 -18.79 9.67 4.34
C LEU A 11 -17.88 8.44 4.29
N THR A 12 -18.45 7.22 4.39
CA THR A 12 -17.72 5.96 4.32
C THR A 12 -18.21 5.11 3.14
N ILE A 13 -17.35 4.22 2.64
CA ILE A 13 -17.72 3.28 1.57
C ILE A 13 -18.86 2.34 2.01
N PRO A 14 -18.84 1.75 3.21
CA PRO A 14 -19.96 0.93 3.68
C PRO A 14 -21.29 1.71 3.74
N SER A 15 -21.27 2.96 4.20
CA SER A 15 -22.45 3.82 4.23
C SER A 15 -22.94 4.19 2.84
N PHE A 16 -22.01 4.41 1.88
CA PHE A 16 -22.37 4.62 0.48
C PHE A 16 -23.10 3.41 -0.12
N PHE A 17 -22.57 2.20 0.06
CA PHE A 17 -23.22 0.99 -0.42
C PHE A 17 -24.60 0.78 0.22
N LYS A 18 -24.70 0.92 1.55
CA LYS A 18 -26.00 0.84 2.24
C LYS A 18 -27.03 1.76 1.60
N ASN A 19 -26.70 3.02 1.38
CA ASN A 19 -27.63 4.00 0.83
C ASN A 19 -27.91 3.76 -0.67
N ARG A 20 -26.89 3.34 -1.43
CA ARG A 20 -27.01 3.02 -2.86
C ARG A 20 -27.94 1.83 -3.11
N TYR A 21 -27.83 0.78 -2.29
CA TYR A 21 -28.61 -0.45 -2.42
C TYR A 21 -29.86 -0.49 -1.51
N ARG A 22 -30.12 0.59 -0.75
CA ARG A 22 -31.25 0.69 0.17
C ARG A 22 -31.31 -0.47 1.18
N ASP A 23 -30.14 -0.85 1.74
CA ASP A 23 -30.05 -1.95 2.69
C ASP A 23 -30.58 -1.54 4.07
N HIS A 24 -31.79 -1.95 4.37
CA HIS A 24 -32.44 -1.69 5.67
C HIS A 24 -31.88 -2.56 6.82
N LYS A 25 -31.28 -3.72 6.50
CA LYS A 25 -30.73 -4.67 7.46
C LYS A 25 -29.28 -4.41 7.81
N ASN A 26 -28.60 -3.48 7.14
CA ASN A 26 -27.17 -3.15 7.29
C ASN A 26 -26.22 -4.31 6.94
N ILE A 27 -26.64 -5.32 6.20
CA ILE A 27 -25.82 -6.49 5.86
C ILE A 27 -24.61 -6.07 5.01
N ILE A 28 -24.84 -5.29 3.93
CA ILE A 28 -23.77 -4.80 3.06
C ILE A 28 -22.79 -3.90 3.83
N LYS A 29 -23.33 -3.15 4.81
CA LYS A 29 -22.53 -2.27 5.66
C LYS A 29 -21.60 -3.08 6.57
N ILE A 30 -22.10 -4.15 7.16
CA ILE A 30 -21.32 -5.06 8.01
C ILE A 30 -20.26 -5.78 7.19
N VAL A 31 -20.63 -6.40 6.07
CA VAL A 31 -19.71 -7.16 5.21
C VAL A 31 -18.58 -6.25 4.73
N SER A 32 -18.90 -5.08 4.18
CA SER A 32 -17.88 -4.16 3.67
C SER A 32 -16.96 -3.61 4.78
N ALA A 33 -17.50 -3.28 5.95
CA ALA A 33 -16.69 -2.80 7.07
C ALA A 33 -15.78 -3.91 7.64
N SER A 34 -16.23 -5.15 7.66
CA SER A 34 -15.41 -6.31 8.06
C SER A 34 -14.26 -6.55 7.09
N ILE A 35 -14.52 -6.49 5.78
CA ILE A 35 -13.47 -6.59 4.75
C ILE A 35 -12.44 -5.47 4.92
N ILE A 36 -12.90 -4.24 5.18
CA ILE A 36 -12.01 -3.09 5.44
C ILE A 36 -11.10 -3.38 6.65
N ALA A 37 -11.66 -3.85 7.75
CA ALA A 37 -10.89 -4.13 8.96
C ALA A 37 -9.82 -5.21 8.71
N VAL A 38 -10.17 -6.30 8.03
CA VAL A 38 -9.25 -7.42 7.76
C VAL A 38 -8.08 -6.96 6.87
N PHE A 39 -8.36 -6.43 5.68
CA PHE A 39 -7.30 -6.12 4.73
C PHE A 39 -6.47 -4.90 5.13
N PHE A 40 -7.03 -3.92 5.85
CA PHE A 40 -6.19 -2.85 6.41
C PHE A 40 -5.33 -3.32 7.58
N THR A 41 -5.69 -4.37 8.29
CA THR A 41 -4.79 -4.97 9.29
C THR A 41 -3.53 -5.51 8.62
N VAL A 42 -3.66 -6.24 7.51
CA VAL A 42 -2.53 -6.74 6.73
C VAL A 42 -1.73 -5.58 6.14
N TYR A 43 -2.41 -4.58 5.59
CA TYR A 43 -1.73 -3.42 5.01
C TYR A 43 -0.99 -2.58 6.08
N THR A 44 -1.54 -2.42 7.28
CA THR A 44 -0.86 -1.74 8.39
C THR A 44 0.40 -2.50 8.82
N ALA A 45 0.37 -3.84 8.76
CA ALA A 45 1.56 -4.66 9.04
C ALA A 45 2.70 -4.35 8.06
N SER A 46 2.41 -4.07 6.78
CA SER A 46 3.44 -3.66 5.82
C SER A 46 4.11 -2.33 6.20
N ALA A 47 3.35 -1.37 6.72
CA ALA A 47 3.89 -0.10 7.19
C ALA A 47 4.79 -0.29 8.43
N PHE A 48 4.38 -1.13 9.36
CA PHE A 48 5.20 -1.47 10.53
C PHE A 48 6.49 -2.19 10.12
N SER A 49 6.39 -3.18 9.23
CA SER A 49 7.55 -3.88 8.67
C SER A 49 8.49 -2.93 7.92
N SER A 50 7.95 -1.96 7.17
CA SER A 50 8.76 -0.94 6.47
C SER A 50 9.56 -0.08 7.45
N GLY A 51 8.93 0.37 8.54
CA GLY A 51 9.61 1.11 9.60
C GLY A 51 10.70 0.28 10.28
N ALA A 52 10.39 -0.98 10.61
CA ALA A 52 11.34 -1.90 11.22
C ALA A 52 12.55 -2.17 10.31
N LYS A 53 12.33 -2.42 9.02
CA LYS A 53 13.41 -2.62 8.04
C LYS A 53 14.26 -1.36 7.85
N LEU A 54 13.65 -0.16 7.88
CA LEU A 54 14.40 1.08 7.85
C LEU A 54 15.37 1.16 9.03
N PHE A 55 14.90 0.94 10.25
CA PHE A 55 15.75 0.96 11.45
C PHE A 55 16.82 -0.15 11.42
N ALA A 56 16.44 -1.37 11.05
CA ALA A 56 17.39 -2.47 10.97
C ALA A 56 18.48 -2.21 9.93
N THR A 57 18.14 -1.66 8.77
CA THR A 57 19.11 -1.33 7.72
C THR A 57 20.06 -0.20 8.12
N LEU A 58 19.61 0.74 8.98
CA LEU A 58 20.41 1.88 9.42
C LEU A 58 21.35 1.53 10.60
N PHE A 59 20.90 0.70 11.51
CA PHE A 59 21.56 0.47 12.81
C PHE A 59 22.11 -0.94 12.99
N SER A 60 22.00 -1.81 11.99
CA SER A 60 22.64 -3.13 11.99
C SER A 60 23.61 -3.23 10.82
N ASP A 61 24.82 -3.70 11.13
CA ASP A 61 25.83 -4.04 10.11
C ASP A 61 25.63 -5.44 9.52
N SER A 62 24.67 -6.19 10.09
CA SER A 62 24.42 -7.59 9.73
C SER A 62 23.38 -7.72 8.61
N ALA A 63 23.40 -8.86 7.93
CA ALA A 63 22.41 -9.21 6.92
C ALA A 63 21.06 -9.59 7.53
N SER A 64 20.01 -9.52 6.75
CA SER A 64 18.68 -9.97 7.15
C SER A 64 18.69 -11.46 7.52
N GLY A 65 18.25 -11.76 8.74
CA GLY A 65 18.24 -13.11 9.31
C GLY A 65 19.28 -13.37 10.39
N ASP A 66 20.29 -12.52 10.51
CA ASP A 66 21.24 -12.57 11.62
C ASP A 66 20.59 -12.12 12.93
N GLU A 67 21.08 -12.59 14.05
CA GLU A 67 20.52 -12.29 15.37
C GLU A 67 20.53 -10.79 15.68
N ASN A 68 21.62 -10.09 15.39
CA ASN A 68 21.73 -8.64 15.58
C ASN A 68 20.72 -7.87 14.70
N TYR A 69 20.58 -8.24 13.44
CA TYR A 69 19.56 -7.64 12.55
C TYR A 69 18.17 -7.84 13.12
N ASN A 70 17.84 -9.06 13.55
CA ASN A 70 16.51 -9.38 14.06
C ASN A 70 16.20 -8.62 15.37
N GLN A 71 17.17 -8.43 16.25
CA GLN A 71 17.00 -7.62 17.47
C GLN A 71 16.72 -6.16 17.13
N VAL A 72 17.52 -5.55 16.27
CA VAL A 72 17.31 -4.16 15.80
C VAL A 72 15.98 -4.01 15.05
N TYR A 73 15.61 -5.01 14.26
CA TYR A 73 14.32 -5.05 13.58
C TYR A 73 13.14 -4.99 14.57
N VAL A 74 13.16 -5.82 15.62
CA VAL A 74 12.09 -5.85 16.63
C VAL A 74 12.02 -4.52 17.40
N ILE A 75 13.17 -3.94 17.75
CA ILE A 75 13.21 -2.62 18.39
C ILE A 75 12.62 -1.55 17.45
N GLY A 76 13.03 -1.54 16.19
CA GLY A 76 12.49 -0.64 15.15
C GLY A 76 11.00 -0.82 14.94
N LEU A 77 10.51 -2.08 14.98
CA LEU A 77 9.09 -2.41 14.88
C LEU A 77 8.28 -1.81 16.04
N ILE A 78 8.78 -1.95 17.28
CA ILE A 78 8.13 -1.35 18.45
C ILE A 78 8.11 0.16 18.33
N VAL A 79 9.24 0.79 17.98
CA VAL A 79 9.32 2.24 17.80
C VAL A 79 8.35 2.73 16.72
N ALA A 80 8.35 2.10 15.56
CA ALA A 80 7.46 2.44 14.46
C ALA A 80 5.98 2.33 14.86
N ALA A 81 5.60 1.21 15.49
CA ALA A 81 4.23 0.98 15.95
C ALA A 81 3.79 2.02 16.98
N VAL A 82 4.63 2.33 17.97
CA VAL A 82 4.32 3.34 19.00
C VAL A 82 4.17 4.73 18.39
N VAL A 83 5.10 5.15 17.53
CA VAL A 83 5.07 6.47 16.88
C VAL A 83 3.82 6.61 16.02
N ILE A 84 3.49 5.62 15.20
CA ILE A 84 2.29 5.63 14.35
C ILE A 84 1.01 5.67 15.21
N LEU A 85 0.93 4.89 16.28
CA LEU A 85 -0.23 4.89 17.17
C LEU A 85 -0.43 6.22 17.87
N VAL A 86 0.62 6.80 18.47
CA VAL A 86 0.55 8.10 19.16
C VAL A 86 0.08 9.18 18.17
N TYR A 87 0.68 9.21 17.01
CA TYR A 87 0.33 10.14 15.94
C TYR A 87 -1.13 10.00 15.49
N THR A 88 -1.58 8.77 15.24
CA THR A 88 -2.96 8.47 14.83
C THR A 88 -3.99 8.83 15.91
N PHE A 89 -3.67 8.59 17.20
CA PHE A 89 -4.59 8.94 18.29
C PHE A 89 -4.73 10.45 18.53
N MET A 90 -3.70 11.22 18.22
CA MET A 90 -3.73 12.69 18.36
C MET A 90 -4.38 13.39 17.17
N GLY A 91 -4.41 12.72 16.01
CA GLY A 91 -4.94 13.26 14.76
C GLY A 91 -6.43 12.98 14.59
N GLY A 92 -6.99 13.58 13.55
CA GLY A 92 -8.30 13.28 12.98
C GLY A 92 -8.21 13.53 11.48
N PHE A 93 -9.26 13.27 10.71
CA PHE A 93 -9.21 13.32 9.24
C PHE A 93 -8.57 14.61 8.67
N LYS A 94 -8.89 15.78 9.26
CA LYS A 94 -8.30 17.06 8.81
C LYS A 94 -6.80 17.15 9.13
N ALA A 95 -6.41 16.69 10.31
CA ALA A 95 -5.00 16.69 10.71
C ALA A 95 -4.20 15.76 9.80
N VAL A 96 -4.69 14.53 9.59
CA VAL A 96 -4.09 13.54 8.67
C VAL A 96 -3.91 14.14 7.28
N CYS A 97 -4.95 14.74 6.68
CA CYS A 97 -4.83 15.35 5.35
C CYS A 97 -3.80 16.50 5.28
N THR A 98 -3.62 17.27 6.38
CA THR A 98 -2.65 18.36 6.42
C THR A 98 -1.22 17.84 6.54
N THR A 99 -1.02 16.86 7.41
CA THR A 99 0.30 16.22 7.59
C THR A 99 0.70 15.42 6.36
N ASP A 100 -0.24 14.70 5.71
CA ASP A 100 -0.02 14.00 4.45
C ASP A 100 0.51 14.93 3.35
N LEU A 101 0.03 16.19 3.31
CA LEU A 101 0.53 17.16 2.33
C LEU A 101 2.02 17.47 2.57
N ILE A 102 2.40 17.75 3.84
CA ILE A 102 3.79 18.05 4.20
C ILE A 102 4.67 16.83 3.95
N GLN A 103 4.24 15.66 4.40
CA GLN A 103 4.92 14.40 4.20
C GLN A 103 5.07 14.07 2.71
N GLY A 104 4.03 14.31 1.92
CA GLY A 104 4.08 14.17 0.48
C GLY A 104 5.14 15.06 -0.19
N LEU A 105 5.27 16.32 0.24
CA LEU A 105 6.32 17.22 -0.26
C LEU A 105 7.72 16.74 0.10
N MET A 106 7.92 16.20 1.30
CA MET A 106 9.20 15.58 1.70
C MET A 106 9.51 14.35 0.84
N MET A 107 8.50 13.50 0.63
CA MET A 107 8.63 12.29 -0.20
C MET A 107 9.04 12.63 -1.64
N ILE A 108 8.39 13.61 -2.29
CA ILE A 108 8.67 13.94 -3.69
C ILE A 108 10.09 14.46 -3.85
N VAL A 109 10.57 15.25 -2.89
CA VAL A 109 11.96 15.75 -2.90
C VAL A 109 12.93 14.57 -2.79
N ALA A 110 12.71 13.67 -1.85
CA ALA A 110 13.58 12.50 -1.65
C ALA A 110 13.60 11.58 -2.88
N ILE A 111 12.40 11.19 -3.36
CA ILE A 111 12.27 10.20 -4.42
C ILE A 111 12.78 10.71 -5.78
N LEU A 112 12.76 12.03 -6.02
CA LEU A 112 13.32 12.63 -7.24
C LEU A 112 14.82 12.88 -7.13
N SER A 113 15.28 13.42 -6.00
CA SER A 113 16.68 13.83 -5.85
C SER A 113 17.63 12.64 -5.80
N VAL A 114 17.27 11.57 -5.08
CA VAL A 114 18.17 10.43 -4.87
C VAL A 114 18.54 9.73 -6.18
N PRO A 115 17.62 9.30 -7.06
CA PRO A 115 18.02 8.66 -8.31
C PRO A 115 18.76 9.62 -9.26
N VAL A 116 18.39 10.91 -9.28
CA VAL A 116 19.07 11.89 -10.12
C VAL A 116 20.52 12.07 -9.68
N LEU A 117 20.76 12.23 -8.38
CA LEU A 117 22.12 12.34 -7.82
C LEU A 117 22.93 11.05 -8.03
N ALA A 118 22.32 9.89 -7.75
CA ALA A 118 22.99 8.61 -7.97
C ALA A 118 23.37 8.40 -9.44
N TYR A 119 22.47 8.73 -10.36
CA TYR A 119 22.74 8.66 -11.80
C TYR A 119 23.85 9.64 -12.24
N ALA A 120 23.80 10.88 -11.77
CA ALA A 120 24.80 11.89 -12.11
C ALA A 120 26.21 11.48 -11.63
N ILE A 121 26.33 10.97 -10.41
CA ILE A 121 27.62 10.48 -9.88
C ILE A 121 28.07 9.25 -10.65
N LEU A 122 27.17 8.28 -10.89
CA LEU A 122 27.49 7.06 -11.61
C LEU A 122 28.02 7.34 -13.03
N THR A 123 27.42 8.30 -13.73
CA THR A 123 27.73 8.60 -15.14
C THR A 123 28.77 9.67 -15.31
N PHE A 124 29.38 10.17 -14.24
CA PHE A 124 30.43 11.17 -14.31
C PHE A 124 31.69 10.62 -15.01
N ASP A 125 32.12 9.41 -14.63
CA ASP A 125 33.35 8.79 -15.16
C ASP A 125 33.11 7.58 -16.07
N THR A 126 31.86 7.06 -16.15
CA THR A 126 31.55 5.85 -16.91
C THR A 126 30.12 5.90 -17.49
N SER A 127 29.87 5.10 -18.54
CA SER A 127 28.51 4.95 -19.06
C SER A 127 27.66 4.04 -18.13
N PHE A 128 26.36 4.26 -18.10
CA PHE A 128 25.42 3.42 -17.33
C PHE A 128 25.52 1.93 -17.72
N SER A 129 25.64 1.65 -19.02
CA SER A 129 25.82 0.29 -19.53
C SER A 129 27.12 -0.36 -19.06
N SER A 130 28.23 0.39 -19.05
CA SER A 130 29.51 -0.10 -18.54
C SER A 130 29.47 -0.36 -17.03
N ALA A 131 28.77 0.49 -16.27
CA ALA A 131 28.58 0.30 -14.84
C ALA A 131 27.77 -0.97 -14.55
N LEU A 132 26.71 -1.25 -15.31
CA LEU A 132 25.94 -2.48 -15.21
C LEU A 132 26.77 -3.72 -15.53
N ALA A 133 27.58 -3.66 -16.62
CA ALA A 133 28.48 -4.76 -17.00
C ALA A 133 29.49 -5.07 -15.88
N ALA A 134 30.07 -4.03 -15.26
CA ALA A 134 31.01 -4.16 -14.15
C ALA A 134 30.35 -4.81 -12.89
N LYS A 135 29.01 -4.75 -12.79
CA LYS A 135 28.21 -5.38 -11.72
C LYS A 135 27.65 -6.75 -12.12
N GLY A 136 28.16 -7.36 -13.19
CA GLY A 136 27.78 -8.70 -13.62
C GLY A 136 26.42 -8.80 -14.31
N VAL A 137 25.89 -7.72 -14.85
CA VAL A 137 24.70 -7.78 -15.71
C VAL A 137 25.14 -8.31 -17.08
N GLU A 138 24.68 -9.51 -17.46
CA GLU A 138 25.12 -10.19 -18.68
C GLU A 138 24.74 -9.45 -19.96
N GLN A 139 23.56 -8.80 -19.98
CA GLN A 139 23.04 -8.08 -21.14
C GLN A 139 22.69 -6.62 -20.80
N PRO A 140 23.68 -5.73 -20.54
CA PRO A 140 23.40 -4.35 -20.11
C PRO A 140 22.57 -3.55 -21.11
N ALA A 141 22.70 -3.82 -22.40
CA ALA A 141 21.93 -3.15 -23.47
C ALA A 141 20.43 -3.48 -23.42
N GLN A 142 20.08 -4.64 -22.88
CA GLN A 142 18.67 -5.09 -22.75
C GLN A 142 18.09 -4.84 -21.35
N PHE A 143 18.89 -4.36 -20.41
CA PHE A 143 18.49 -4.16 -19.02
C PHE A 143 17.24 -3.28 -18.84
N LEU A 144 17.03 -2.34 -19.74
CA LEU A 144 15.85 -1.47 -19.76
C LEU A 144 14.69 -2.01 -20.62
N ASN A 145 14.80 -3.23 -21.15
CA ASN A 145 13.76 -3.83 -21.96
C ASN A 145 12.72 -4.50 -21.05
N PHE A 146 11.55 -3.90 -20.91
CA PHE A 146 10.45 -4.38 -20.04
C PHE A 146 9.81 -5.71 -20.49
N PHE A 147 10.15 -6.20 -21.67
CA PHE A 147 9.60 -7.45 -22.23
C PHE A 147 10.58 -8.63 -22.17
N VAL A 148 11.74 -8.43 -21.55
CA VAL A 148 12.78 -9.45 -21.42
C VAL A 148 13.17 -9.61 -19.96
N ASN A 149 13.25 -10.84 -19.48
CA ASN A 149 13.74 -11.17 -18.14
C ASN A 149 15.27 -11.00 -18.05
N GLY A 150 15.83 -11.01 -16.84
CA GLY A 150 17.27 -10.88 -16.62
C GLY A 150 18.14 -11.97 -17.27
N ASP A 151 17.55 -13.15 -17.56
CA ASP A 151 18.17 -14.28 -18.27
C ASP A 151 18.04 -14.20 -19.79
N GLY A 152 17.45 -13.13 -20.33
CA GLY A 152 17.23 -12.93 -21.76
C GLY A 152 15.96 -13.62 -22.32
N THR A 153 15.19 -14.31 -21.49
CA THR A 153 13.91 -14.92 -21.92
C THR A 153 12.79 -13.86 -22.02
N PRO A 154 11.80 -14.05 -22.91
CA PRO A 154 10.64 -13.16 -22.96
C PRO A 154 9.82 -13.21 -21.68
N VAL A 155 9.33 -12.06 -21.22
CA VAL A 155 8.37 -12.00 -20.11
C VAL A 155 7.06 -12.67 -20.51
N SER A 156 6.52 -13.54 -19.67
CA SER A 156 5.29 -14.27 -19.96
C SER A 156 4.07 -13.32 -20.02
N ALA A 157 3.09 -13.67 -20.87
CA ALA A 157 1.84 -12.92 -20.94
C ALA A 157 1.10 -12.88 -19.59
N VAL A 158 1.19 -13.95 -18.79
CA VAL A 158 0.62 -14.01 -17.44
C VAL A 158 1.25 -12.98 -16.53
N SER A 159 2.58 -12.85 -16.54
CA SER A 159 3.30 -11.82 -15.76
C SER A 159 2.91 -10.41 -16.18
N ILE A 160 2.78 -10.15 -17.49
CA ILE A 160 2.34 -8.85 -18.00
C ILE A 160 0.94 -8.51 -17.51
N ILE A 161 -0.01 -9.46 -17.64
CA ILE A 161 -1.39 -9.27 -17.18
C ILE A 161 -1.44 -9.03 -15.66
N SER A 162 -0.71 -9.84 -14.90
CA SER A 162 -0.63 -9.72 -13.44
C SER A 162 -0.10 -8.36 -12.99
N ASN A 163 0.97 -7.87 -13.62
CA ASN A 163 1.54 -6.57 -13.30
C ASN A 163 0.61 -5.39 -13.69
N LEU A 164 -0.05 -5.47 -14.85
CA LEU A 164 -1.01 -4.45 -15.28
C LEU A 164 -2.29 -4.43 -14.43
N ALA A 165 -2.69 -5.57 -13.87
CA ALA A 165 -3.87 -5.67 -13.02
C ALA A 165 -3.76 -4.84 -11.74
N TRP A 166 -2.54 -4.58 -11.25
CA TRP A 166 -2.32 -3.70 -10.09
C TRP A 166 -3.07 -2.37 -10.22
N GLY A 167 -3.04 -1.76 -11.41
CA GLY A 167 -3.74 -0.51 -11.68
C GLY A 167 -5.27 -0.58 -11.49
N LEU A 168 -5.87 -1.75 -11.67
CA LEU A 168 -7.29 -1.96 -11.46
C LEU A 168 -7.69 -1.98 -9.98
N GLY A 169 -6.77 -2.28 -9.09
CA GLY A 169 -6.98 -2.27 -7.63
C GLY A 169 -7.37 -0.90 -7.09
N TYR A 170 -6.96 0.20 -7.73
CA TYR A 170 -7.31 1.57 -7.32
C TYR A 170 -8.81 1.82 -7.19
N PHE A 171 -9.64 1.15 -8.00
CA PHE A 171 -11.09 1.28 -7.93
C PHE A 171 -11.69 0.73 -6.63
N GLY A 172 -10.98 -0.14 -5.94
CA GLY A 172 -11.42 -0.77 -4.71
C GLY A 172 -10.82 -0.19 -3.43
N MET A 173 -9.87 0.75 -3.49
CA MET A 173 -9.10 1.20 -2.32
C MET A 173 -9.88 2.20 -1.44
N PRO A 174 -10.35 1.81 -0.23
CA PRO A 174 -11.22 2.66 0.58
C PRO A 174 -10.58 3.99 0.98
N HIS A 175 -9.32 4.02 1.40
CA HIS A 175 -8.63 5.25 1.83
C HIS A 175 -8.44 6.26 0.69
N ILE A 176 -8.36 5.81 -0.56
CA ILE A 176 -8.30 6.66 -1.75
C ILE A 176 -9.70 7.20 -2.07
N LEU A 177 -10.71 6.32 -2.10
CA LEU A 177 -12.08 6.68 -2.45
C LEU A 177 -12.68 7.68 -1.46
N VAL A 178 -12.44 7.51 -0.15
CA VAL A 178 -12.94 8.41 0.89
C VAL A 178 -12.41 9.83 0.69
N ARG A 179 -11.18 10.03 0.23
CA ARG A 179 -10.64 11.36 -0.08
C ARG A 179 -11.43 12.05 -1.18
N PHE A 180 -11.79 11.36 -2.27
CA PHE A 180 -12.65 11.91 -3.31
C PHE A 180 -14.09 12.15 -2.83
N MET A 181 -14.59 11.34 -1.89
CA MET A 181 -15.90 11.55 -1.26
C MET A 181 -15.92 12.79 -0.36
N ALA A 182 -14.83 13.11 0.30
CA ALA A 182 -14.69 14.24 1.23
C ALA A 182 -14.45 15.59 0.53
N VAL A 183 -14.16 15.62 -0.78
CA VAL A 183 -13.92 16.87 -1.52
C VAL A 183 -15.14 17.79 -1.45
N LYS A 184 -14.91 19.09 -1.29
CA LYS A 184 -15.94 20.12 -1.08
C LYS A 184 -16.95 20.21 -2.23
N SER A 185 -16.47 20.19 -3.48
CA SER A 185 -17.33 20.34 -4.67
C SER A 185 -16.85 19.44 -5.83
N ASN A 186 -17.72 19.30 -6.86
CA ASN A 186 -17.37 18.55 -8.07
C ASN A 186 -16.28 19.25 -8.91
N GLU A 187 -16.18 20.57 -8.84
CA GLU A 187 -15.14 21.35 -9.54
C GLU A 187 -13.76 21.06 -8.93
N GLU A 188 -13.67 20.96 -7.61
CA GLU A 188 -12.45 20.63 -6.91
C GLU A 188 -11.93 19.21 -7.24
N ILE A 189 -12.83 18.26 -7.58
CA ILE A 189 -12.42 16.92 -8.02
C ILE A 189 -11.60 16.98 -9.30
N LYS A 190 -11.91 17.88 -10.24
CA LYS A 190 -11.14 18.02 -11.49
C LYS A 190 -9.70 18.43 -11.21
N LYS A 191 -9.50 19.35 -10.24
CA LYS A 191 -8.16 19.78 -9.81
C LYS A 191 -7.42 18.64 -9.06
N SER A 192 -8.09 18.03 -8.09
CA SER A 192 -7.55 16.90 -7.33
C SER A 192 -7.10 15.75 -8.24
N ARG A 193 -7.90 15.40 -9.24
CA ARG A 193 -7.57 14.37 -10.23
C ARG A 193 -6.31 14.71 -11.00
N LYS A 194 -6.16 15.94 -11.50
CA LYS A 194 -4.97 16.35 -12.24
C LYS A 194 -3.71 16.25 -11.36
N ILE A 195 -3.79 16.77 -10.14
CA ILE A 195 -2.69 16.71 -9.17
C ILE A 195 -2.32 15.27 -8.87
N ALA A 196 -3.32 14.42 -8.55
CA ALA A 196 -3.11 13.02 -8.22
C ALA A 196 -2.48 12.23 -9.39
N VAL A 197 -2.95 12.43 -10.63
CA VAL A 197 -2.39 11.74 -11.80
C VAL A 197 -0.93 12.15 -12.04
N VAL A 198 -0.63 13.45 -12.00
CA VAL A 198 0.75 13.94 -12.17
C VAL A 198 1.65 13.40 -11.04
N TRP A 199 1.15 13.44 -9.81
CA TRP A 199 1.86 12.89 -8.64
C TRP A 199 2.19 11.40 -8.83
N VAL A 200 1.20 10.58 -9.20
CA VAL A 200 1.37 9.13 -9.38
C VAL A 200 2.37 8.84 -10.50
N ILE A 201 2.28 9.54 -11.64
CA ILE A 201 3.23 9.35 -12.75
C ILE A 201 4.66 9.66 -12.28
N ILE A 202 4.88 10.81 -11.64
CA ILE A 202 6.21 11.22 -11.20
C ILE A 202 6.75 10.25 -10.13
N SER A 203 5.97 9.95 -9.10
CA SER A 203 6.42 9.14 -7.97
C SER A 203 6.70 7.69 -8.37
N LEU A 204 5.83 7.06 -9.16
CA LEU A 204 6.05 5.69 -9.61
C LEU A 204 7.24 5.59 -10.58
N THR A 205 7.37 6.53 -11.52
CA THR A 205 8.54 6.57 -12.42
C THR A 205 9.83 6.71 -11.62
N ALA A 206 9.89 7.64 -10.67
CA ALA A 206 11.06 7.84 -9.83
C ALA A 206 11.38 6.60 -8.96
N SER A 207 10.35 5.93 -8.41
CA SER A 207 10.53 4.69 -7.67
C SER A 207 11.14 3.57 -8.52
N CYS A 208 10.67 3.40 -9.75
CA CYS A 208 11.28 2.43 -10.68
C CYS A 208 12.74 2.81 -11.02
N LEU A 209 13.00 4.09 -11.27
CA LEU A 209 14.35 4.57 -11.57
C LEU A 209 15.33 4.35 -10.44
N ILE A 210 14.90 4.45 -9.17
CA ILE A 210 15.76 4.14 -8.01
C ILE A 210 16.32 2.72 -8.12
N GLY A 211 15.47 1.72 -8.33
CA GLY A 211 15.90 0.32 -8.45
C GLY A 211 16.84 0.09 -9.62
N LEU A 212 16.50 0.66 -10.79
CA LEU A 212 17.31 0.54 -12.00
C LEU A 212 18.69 1.17 -11.84
N ILE A 213 18.75 2.40 -11.33
CA ILE A 213 20.01 3.14 -11.16
C ILE A 213 20.86 2.51 -10.04
N ALA A 214 20.24 2.12 -8.94
CA ALA A 214 20.93 1.52 -7.82
C ALA A 214 21.65 0.22 -8.20
N ARG A 215 21.13 -0.56 -9.15
CA ARG A 215 21.78 -1.78 -9.65
C ARG A 215 23.19 -1.52 -10.21
N GLY A 216 23.41 -0.38 -10.87
CA GLY A 216 24.73 0.05 -11.34
C GLY A 216 25.51 0.85 -10.29
N TYR A 217 24.81 1.62 -9.43
CA TYR A 217 25.42 2.57 -8.50
C TYR A 217 25.95 1.93 -7.22
N LEU A 218 25.18 1.01 -6.59
CA LEU A 218 25.55 0.42 -5.31
C LEU A 218 26.81 -0.41 -5.39
N THR A 219 27.70 -0.24 -4.40
CA THR A 219 28.94 -1.00 -4.29
C THR A 219 28.63 -2.48 -4.00
N ALA A 220 27.75 -2.75 -3.05
CA ALA A 220 27.29 -4.09 -2.72
C ALA A 220 26.06 -4.46 -3.55
N GLN A 221 26.05 -5.68 -4.08
CA GLN A 221 24.85 -6.24 -4.74
C GLN A 221 23.81 -6.58 -3.69
N LEU A 222 22.55 -6.27 -3.99
CA LEU A 222 21.41 -6.64 -3.17
C LEU A 222 20.79 -7.93 -3.74
N ASP A 223 20.46 -8.86 -2.85
CA ASP A 223 19.69 -10.06 -3.13
C ASP A 223 18.18 -9.82 -2.92
N ASP A 224 17.37 -10.83 -3.13
CA ASP A 224 15.91 -10.73 -2.97
C ASP A 224 15.51 -10.33 -1.55
N ALA A 225 16.23 -10.78 -0.52
CA ALA A 225 15.94 -10.50 0.87
C ALA A 225 16.25 -9.05 1.27
N THR A 226 17.25 -8.44 0.61
CA THR A 226 17.75 -7.09 0.89
C THR A 226 17.30 -6.05 -0.13
N SER A 227 16.68 -6.48 -1.24
CA SER A 227 16.24 -5.61 -2.35
C SER A 227 15.31 -4.47 -1.89
N GLU A 228 14.45 -4.72 -0.90
CA GLU A 228 13.55 -3.71 -0.35
C GLU A 228 14.28 -2.58 0.40
N SER A 229 15.57 -2.74 0.73
CA SER A 229 16.41 -1.71 1.32
C SER A 229 17.12 -0.81 0.30
N VAL A 230 16.91 -1.02 -1.00
CA VAL A 230 17.64 -0.34 -2.09
C VAL A 230 17.67 1.18 -1.94
N PHE A 231 16.55 1.80 -1.61
CA PHE A 231 16.47 3.26 -1.45
C PHE A 231 17.30 3.74 -0.25
N ILE A 232 17.21 3.03 0.88
CA ILE A 232 17.96 3.33 2.10
C ILE A 232 19.47 3.22 1.82
N ARG A 233 19.92 2.11 1.21
CA ARG A 233 21.30 1.88 0.85
C ARG A 233 21.84 2.91 -0.15
N THR A 234 21.02 3.33 -1.11
CA THR A 234 21.39 4.39 -2.06
C THR A 234 21.61 5.71 -1.34
N ILE A 235 20.75 6.09 -0.39
CA ILE A 235 20.92 7.29 0.43
C ILE A 235 22.19 7.19 1.27
N GLN A 236 22.41 6.06 1.95
CA GLN A 236 23.62 5.84 2.76
C GLN A 236 24.89 6.01 1.94
N GLN A 237 24.95 5.45 0.72
CA GLN A 237 26.11 5.56 -0.14
C GLN A 237 26.29 6.96 -0.73
N LEU A 238 25.21 7.64 -1.12
CA LEU A 238 25.24 9.01 -1.66
C LEU A 238 25.75 10.03 -0.64
N PHE A 239 25.33 9.90 0.59
CA PHE A 239 25.57 10.86 1.66
C PHE A 239 26.56 10.33 2.72
N SER A 240 27.38 9.36 2.34
CA SER A 240 28.55 8.95 3.14
C SER A 240 29.62 10.04 3.10
N GLY A 241 30.39 10.19 4.18
CA GLY A 241 31.52 11.11 4.22
C GLY A 241 31.52 12.01 5.44
N ASN A 242 31.40 13.33 5.27
CA ASN A 242 31.42 14.27 6.40
C ASN A 242 30.04 14.42 7.09
N GLY A 243 30.04 14.98 8.30
CA GLY A 243 28.81 15.11 9.11
C GLY A 243 27.69 15.91 8.44
N VAL A 244 28.01 16.85 7.55
CA VAL A 244 27.00 17.63 6.82
C VAL A 244 26.27 16.74 5.80
N LEU A 245 27.00 15.92 5.05
CA LEU A 245 26.40 14.96 4.11
C LEU A 245 25.55 13.93 4.86
N ILE A 246 26.04 13.39 5.97
CA ILE A 246 25.27 12.45 6.80
C ILE A 246 23.96 13.09 7.29
N PHE A 247 24.01 14.35 7.73
CA PHE A 247 22.82 15.09 8.16
C PHE A 247 21.81 15.26 7.00
N ILE A 248 22.29 15.62 5.81
CA ILE A 248 21.44 15.71 4.61
C ILE A 248 20.83 14.35 4.27
N GLY A 249 21.62 13.28 4.32
CA GLY A 249 21.13 11.91 4.16
C GLY A 249 20.00 11.55 5.14
N GLY A 250 20.14 11.99 6.40
CA GLY A 250 19.09 11.86 7.43
C GLY A 250 17.78 12.55 7.03
N ILE A 251 17.85 13.74 6.45
CA ILE A 251 16.64 14.45 5.93
C ILE A 251 15.97 13.62 4.82
N PHE A 252 16.73 13.03 3.90
CA PHE A 252 16.16 12.16 2.87
C PHE A 252 15.54 10.88 3.45
N LEU A 253 16.14 10.30 4.49
CA LEU A 253 15.55 9.16 5.21
C LEU A 253 14.24 9.52 5.91
N CYS A 254 14.08 10.75 6.40
CA CYS A 254 12.79 11.24 6.88
C CYS A 254 11.69 11.20 5.80
N GLY A 255 12.04 11.29 4.52
CA GLY A 255 11.09 11.08 3.42
C GLY A 255 10.51 9.67 3.39
N ILE A 256 11.29 8.65 3.78
CA ILE A 256 10.80 7.26 3.89
C ILE A 256 9.83 7.15 5.08
N LEU A 257 10.19 7.71 6.24
CA LEU A 257 9.29 7.75 7.40
C LEU A 257 7.99 8.48 7.09
N ALA A 258 8.07 9.60 6.36
CA ALA A 258 6.91 10.34 5.89
C ALA A 258 5.97 9.48 5.04
N ALA A 259 6.53 8.66 4.13
CA ALA A 259 5.75 7.72 3.32
C ALA A 259 5.05 6.66 4.16
N ILE A 260 5.75 6.07 5.11
CA ILE A 260 5.22 5.05 6.02
C ILE A 260 4.08 5.63 6.87
N MET A 261 4.30 6.78 7.50
CA MET A 261 3.34 7.41 8.41
C MET A 261 2.07 7.87 7.70
N SER A 262 2.18 8.55 6.54
CA SER A 262 1.01 9.02 5.77
C SER A 262 0.12 7.89 5.27
N THR A 263 0.72 6.73 5.05
CA THR A 263 -0.03 5.53 4.63
C THR A 263 -0.70 4.86 5.82
N ALA A 264 0.04 4.61 6.90
CA ALA A 264 -0.45 3.91 8.07
C ALA A 264 -1.59 4.64 8.78
N ASP A 265 -1.48 5.96 8.99
CA ASP A 265 -2.52 6.74 9.66
C ASP A 265 -3.82 6.78 8.86
N SER A 266 -3.72 6.88 7.54
CA SER A 266 -4.88 6.83 6.64
C SER A 266 -5.61 5.49 6.71
N GLN A 267 -4.88 4.39 6.77
CA GLN A 267 -5.43 3.03 6.90
C GLN A 267 -6.12 2.83 8.25
N LEU A 268 -5.44 3.24 9.33
CA LEU A 268 -5.97 3.15 10.69
C LEU A 268 -7.20 4.04 10.88
N LEU A 269 -7.21 5.25 10.31
CA LEU A 269 -8.35 6.17 10.38
C LEU A 269 -9.58 5.61 9.66
N VAL A 270 -9.41 5.06 8.46
CA VAL A 270 -10.52 4.44 7.72
C VAL A 270 -11.03 3.19 8.44
N THR A 271 -10.13 2.39 9.00
CA THR A 271 -10.51 1.22 9.81
C THR A 271 -11.27 1.63 11.07
N ALA A 272 -10.79 2.66 11.78
CA ALA A 272 -11.49 3.21 12.95
C ALA A 272 -12.92 3.64 12.60
N SER A 273 -13.07 4.35 11.47
CA SER A 273 -14.39 4.79 10.98
C SER A 273 -15.28 3.62 10.57
N ALA A 274 -14.75 2.61 9.88
CA ALA A 274 -15.50 1.42 9.50
C ALA A 274 -15.99 0.64 10.73
N VAL A 275 -15.14 0.48 11.76
CA VAL A 275 -15.53 -0.23 12.98
C VAL A 275 -16.49 0.60 13.83
N SER A 276 -16.20 1.89 14.06
CA SER A 276 -17.01 2.71 14.98
C SER A 276 -18.35 3.16 14.38
N GLU A 277 -18.35 3.62 13.13
CA GLU A 277 -19.55 4.16 12.49
C GLU A 277 -20.35 3.09 11.74
N ASP A 278 -19.65 2.15 11.13
CA ASP A 278 -20.32 1.19 10.26
C ASP A 278 -20.66 -0.11 10.98
N LEU A 279 -19.78 -0.69 11.80
CA LEU A 279 -20.08 -1.87 12.59
C LEU A 279 -20.80 -1.51 13.90
N TYR A 280 -20.20 -0.67 14.74
CA TYR A 280 -20.73 -0.41 16.08
C TYR A 280 -22.05 0.35 16.04
N LYS A 281 -22.11 1.57 15.47
CA LYS A 281 -23.36 2.31 15.31
C LYS A 281 -24.32 1.65 14.31
N GLY A 282 -23.78 1.03 13.27
CA GLY A 282 -24.59 0.42 12.22
C GLY A 282 -25.31 -0.86 12.65
N ALA A 283 -24.62 -1.73 13.40
CA ALA A 283 -25.11 -3.07 13.71
C ALA A 283 -25.39 -3.31 15.20
N VAL A 284 -24.54 -2.77 16.10
CA VAL A 284 -24.59 -3.12 17.53
C VAL A 284 -25.45 -2.13 18.32
N LYS A 285 -25.19 -0.82 18.18
CA LYS A 285 -25.86 0.21 19.00
C LYS A 285 -26.22 1.44 18.17
N LYS A 286 -27.38 1.43 17.54
CA LYS A 286 -27.85 2.49 16.64
C LYS A 286 -27.85 3.90 17.23
N ASN A 287 -28.08 4.02 18.54
CA ASN A 287 -28.12 5.29 19.27
C ASN A 287 -26.86 5.50 20.13
N ALA A 288 -25.70 5.01 19.68
CA ALA A 288 -24.45 5.24 20.39
C ALA A 288 -24.10 6.73 20.42
N SER A 289 -23.64 7.23 21.58
CA SER A 289 -23.15 8.60 21.69
C SER A 289 -21.85 8.78 20.90
N GLU A 290 -21.55 10.01 20.49
CA GLU A 290 -20.30 10.34 19.80
C GLU A 290 -19.06 9.92 20.60
N LYS A 291 -19.08 10.14 21.93
CA LYS A 291 -18.01 9.70 22.84
C LYS A 291 -17.79 8.18 22.79
N SER A 292 -18.89 7.41 22.80
CA SER A 292 -18.83 5.95 22.73
C SER A 292 -18.26 5.49 21.38
N SER A 293 -18.69 6.09 20.28
CA SER A 293 -18.17 5.77 18.94
C SER A 293 -16.68 6.12 18.80
N LEU A 294 -16.28 7.27 19.32
CA LEU A 294 -14.87 7.68 19.31
C LEU A 294 -14.01 6.69 20.12
N LEU A 295 -14.49 6.25 21.29
CA LEU A 295 -13.79 5.25 22.11
C LEU A 295 -13.67 3.91 21.36
N VAL A 296 -14.76 3.43 20.75
CA VAL A 296 -14.74 2.20 19.94
C VAL A 296 -13.76 2.32 18.76
N GLY A 297 -13.73 3.47 18.08
CA GLY A 297 -12.74 3.73 17.04
C GLY A 297 -11.30 3.66 17.54
N LYS A 298 -11.00 4.25 18.69
CA LYS A 298 -9.66 4.16 19.31
C LYS A 298 -9.29 2.73 19.69
N ILE A 299 -10.23 1.98 20.26
CA ILE A 299 -10.01 0.56 20.60
C ILE A 299 -9.76 -0.25 19.31
N ALA A 300 -10.53 0.00 18.25
CA ALA A 300 -10.33 -0.67 16.97
C ALA A 300 -8.91 -0.41 16.39
N VAL A 301 -8.44 0.84 16.44
CA VAL A 301 -7.06 1.18 16.04
C VAL A 301 -6.04 0.40 16.85
N ALA A 302 -6.20 0.35 18.18
CA ALA A 302 -5.28 -0.39 19.05
C ALA A 302 -5.27 -1.90 18.74
N VAL A 303 -6.45 -2.51 18.56
CA VAL A 303 -6.57 -3.94 18.21
C VAL A 303 -5.94 -4.24 16.86
N VAL A 304 -6.24 -3.44 15.85
CA VAL A 304 -5.65 -3.58 14.51
C VAL A 304 -4.13 -3.44 14.58
N ALA A 305 -3.61 -2.46 15.32
CA ALA A 305 -2.18 -2.27 15.47
C ALA A 305 -1.48 -3.45 16.18
N VAL A 306 -2.12 -4.02 17.21
CA VAL A 306 -1.58 -5.21 17.88
C VAL A 306 -1.52 -6.40 16.92
N ILE A 307 -2.59 -6.66 16.17
CA ILE A 307 -2.60 -7.77 15.20
C ILE A 307 -1.57 -7.51 14.09
N ALA A 308 -1.52 -6.29 13.54
CA ALA A 308 -0.55 -5.89 12.53
C ALA A 308 0.90 -6.03 13.03
N PHE A 309 1.15 -5.71 14.29
CA PHE A 309 2.45 -5.91 14.94
C PHE A 309 2.87 -7.38 14.92
N PHE A 310 1.98 -8.30 15.31
CA PHE A 310 2.29 -9.74 15.26
C PHE A 310 2.52 -10.26 13.85
N ILE A 311 1.77 -9.78 12.85
CA ILE A 311 2.00 -10.10 11.44
C ILE A 311 3.39 -9.61 10.99
N ALA A 312 3.80 -8.41 11.43
CA ALA A 312 5.07 -7.78 11.07
C ALA A 312 6.28 -8.34 11.83
N LEU A 313 6.12 -9.24 12.81
CA LEU A 313 7.24 -9.80 13.59
C LEU A 313 8.24 -10.60 12.75
N ASN A 314 7.85 -11.10 11.58
CA ASN A 314 8.75 -11.84 10.72
C ASN A 314 9.58 -10.88 9.84
N PRO A 315 10.90 -10.71 10.08
CA PRO A 315 11.74 -9.79 9.33
C PRO A 315 11.93 -10.21 7.86
N LYS A 316 11.66 -11.48 7.53
CA LYS A 316 11.74 -12.02 6.17
C LYS A 316 10.47 -11.76 5.34
N SER A 317 9.39 -11.26 5.96
CA SER A 317 8.18 -10.91 5.23
C SER A 317 8.45 -9.80 4.21
N SER A 318 8.01 -10.01 2.98
CA SER A 318 8.09 -8.99 1.93
C SER A 318 7.08 -7.87 2.20
N ILE A 319 7.55 -6.63 2.20
CA ILE A 319 6.68 -5.44 2.29
C ILE A 319 5.74 -5.42 1.08
N MET A 320 6.30 -5.65 -0.10
CA MET A 320 5.53 -5.68 -1.36
C MET A 320 4.49 -6.81 -1.35
N GLY A 321 4.82 -7.98 -0.77
CA GLY A 321 3.87 -9.08 -0.60
C GLY A 321 2.66 -8.67 0.25
N LEU A 322 2.89 -8.13 1.46
CA LEU A 322 1.82 -7.67 2.35
C LEU A 322 0.95 -6.57 1.70
N VAL A 323 1.57 -5.65 0.97
CA VAL A 323 0.83 -4.61 0.21
C VAL A 323 0.01 -5.25 -0.91
N SER A 324 0.59 -6.20 -1.65
CA SER A 324 -0.07 -6.90 -2.76
C SER A 324 -1.32 -7.64 -2.30
N ASP A 325 -1.25 -8.36 -1.19
CA ASP A 325 -2.37 -9.11 -0.62
C ASP A 325 -3.53 -8.19 -0.23
N ALA A 326 -3.23 -7.10 0.48
CA ALA A 326 -4.24 -6.11 0.84
C ALA A 326 -4.84 -5.42 -0.40
N TRP A 327 -4.00 -5.12 -1.39
CA TRP A 327 -4.41 -4.49 -2.63
C TRP A 327 -5.32 -5.40 -3.46
N ALA A 328 -4.96 -6.67 -3.57
CA ALA A 328 -5.79 -7.69 -4.20
C ALA A 328 -7.14 -7.84 -3.50
N GLY A 329 -7.11 -7.93 -2.16
CA GLY A 329 -8.32 -8.07 -1.35
C GLY A 329 -9.31 -6.92 -1.54
N PHE A 330 -8.83 -5.68 -1.46
CA PHE A 330 -9.67 -4.51 -1.71
C PHE A 330 -10.10 -4.38 -3.16
N GLY A 331 -9.17 -4.56 -4.10
CA GLY A 331 -9.44 -4.48 -5.53
C GLY A 331 -10.51 -5.47 -5.97
N SER A 332 -10.38 -6.73 -5.54
CA SER A 332 -11.33 -7.80 -5.87
C SER A 332 -12.69 -7.62 -5.20
N ALA A 333 -12.70 -7.24 -3.90
CA ALA A 333 -13.95 -7.11 -3.16
C ALA A 333 -14.74 -5.84 -3.56
N PHE A 334 -14.06 -4.70 -3.69
CA PHE A 334 -14.75 -3.42 -3.88
C PHE A 334 -14.68 -2.90 -5.30
N GLY A 335 -13.64 -3.19 -6.07
CA GLY A 335 -13.46 -2.67 -7.42
C GLY A 335 -14.68 -2.88 -8.31
N PRO A 336 -15.09 -4.14 -8.55
CA PRO A 336 -16.28 -4.45 -9.34
C PRO A 336 -17.55 -3.81 -8.77
N VAL A 337 -17.76 -3.94 -7.46
CA VAL A 337 -18.97 -3.45 -6.81
C VAL A 337 -19.07 -1.92 -6.87
N VAL A 338 -17.97 -1.18 -6.72
CA VAL A 338 -17.94 0.28 -6.87
C VAL A 338 -18.28 0.67 -8.30
N LEU A 339 -17.69 0.03 -9.30
CA LEU A 339 -17.96 0.31 -10.70
C LEU A 339 -19.44 0.05 -11.05
N LEU A 340 -19.98 -1.11 -10.65
CA LEU A 340 -21.38 -1.45 -10.90
C LEU A 340 -22.32 -0.53 -10.10
N ALA A 341 -22.01 -0.19 -8.86
CA ALA A 341 -22.79 0.75 -8.07
C ALA A 341 -22.91 2.14 -8.73
N LEU A 342 -21.86 2.58 -9.44
CA LEU A 342 -21.80 3.89 -10.09
C LEU A 342 -22.42 3.89 -11.49
N PHE A 343 -22.20 2.85 -12.28
CA PHE A 343 -22.50 2.85 -13.71
C PHE A 343 -23.61 1.88 -14.12
N TRP A 344 -23.96 0.91 -13.29
CA TRP A 344 -24.95 -0.13 -13.62
C TRP A 344 -26.22 0.01 -12.78
N LYS A 345 -27.31 0.44 -13.42
CA LYS A 345 -28.59 0.68 -12.74
C LYS A 345 -29.26 -0.59 -12.20
N ARG A 346 -28.99 -1.74 -12.81
CA ARG A 346 -29.59 -3.03 -12.45
C ARG A 346 -28.86 -3.78 -11.34
N SER A 347 -27.71 -3.28 -10.88
CA SER A 347 -26.95 -3.87 -9.76
C SER A 347 -27.82 -3.99 -8.51
N THR A 348 -27.87 -5.19 -7.94
CA THR A 348 -28.72 -5.56 -6.80
C THR A 348 -27.94 -5.62 -5.49
N LEU A 349 -28.66 -5.58 -4.36
CA LEU A 349 -28.06 -5.73 -3.03
C LEU A 349 -27.38 -7.10 -2.86
N SER A 350 -28.09 -8.17 -3.26
CA SER A 350 -27.57 -9.55 -3.16
C SER A 350 -26.33 -9.74 -4.01
N GLY A 351 -26.34 -9.26 -5.26
CA GLY A 351 -25.20 -9.30 -6.14
C GLY A 351 -23.98 -8.55 -5.58
N ALA A 352 -24.20 -7.35 -5.02
CA ALA A 352 -23.12 -6.58 -4.39
C ALA A 352 -22.51 -7.30 -3.18
N ILE A 353 -23.33 -7.90 -2.30
CA ILE A 353 -22.85 -8.66 -1.14
C ILE A 353 -22.08 -9.91 -1.60
N SER A 354 -22.65 -10.67 -2.55
CA SER A 354 -22.01 -11.87 -3.08
C SER A 354 -20.68 -11.53 -3.78
N GLY A 355 -20.68 -10.49 -4.62
CA GLY A 355 -19.47 -10.03 -5.32
C GLY A 355 -18.36 -9.62 -4.36
N MET A 356 -18.68 -8.86 -3.29
CA MET A 356 -17.69 -8.50 -2.26
C MET A 356 -17.15 -9.72 -1.51
N ALA A 357 -18.05 -10.62 -1.08
CA ALA A 357 -17.65 -11.80 -0.32
C ALA A 357 -16.80 -12.75 -1.17
N THR A 358 -17.23 -13.07 -2.38
CA THR A 358 -16.47 -13.95 -3.30
C THR A 358 -15.15 -13.33 -3.71
N GLY A 359 -15.11 -12.01 -4.02
CA GLY A 359 -13.85 -11.33 -4.34
C GLY A 359 -12.84 -11.40 -3.21
N ALA A 360 -13.26 -11.13 -1.96
CA ALA A 360 -12.39 -11.23 -0.79
C ALA A 360 -11.93 -12.67 -0.52
N LEU A 361 -12.85 -13.64 -0.58
CA LEU A 361 -12.55 -15.06 -0.35
C LEU A 361 -11.63 -15.63 -1.43
N THR A 362 -11.81 -15.21 -2.68
CA THR A 362 -10.96 -15.65 -3.79
C THR A 362 -9.50 -15.31 -3.54
N VAL A 363 -9.21 -14.10 -3.07
CA VAL A 363 -7.84 -13.70 -2.76
C VAL A 363 -7.25 -14.56 -1.65
N ILE A 364 -8.00 -14.79 -0.58
CA ILE A 364 -7.55 -15.63 0.54
C ILE A 364 -7.28 -17.07 0.07
N ILE A 365 -8.18 -17.64 -0.73
CA ILE A 365 -8.03 -19.01 -1.25
C ILE A 365 -6.84 -19.10 -2.20
N TRP A 366 -6.69 -18.11 -3.10
CA TRP A 366 -5.68 -18.10 -4.15
C TRP A 366 -4.26 -17.99 -3.61
N ASP A 367 -4.06 -17.09 -2.63
CA ASP A 367 -2.74 -16.73 -2.15
C ASP A 367 -2.28 -17.56 -0.94
N TYR A 368 -3.23 -18.15 -0.17
CA TYR A 368 -2.88 -18.77 1.12
C TYR A 368 -3.25 -20.25 1.25
N ILE A 369 -4.15 -20.78 0.42
CA ILE A 369 -4.56 -22.19 0.55
C ILE A 369 -3.80 -23.06 -0.46
N PRO A 370 -3.01 -24.04 0.00
CA PRO A 370 -2.25 -24.94 -0.87
C PRO A 370 -3.16 -25.98 -1.52
N LEU A 371 -3.72 -25.67 -2.70
CA LEU A 371 -4.68 -26.51 -3.40
C LEU A 371 -4.05 -27.38 -4.51
N VAL A 372 -2.89 -27.00 -5.04
CA VAL A 372 -2.25 -27.68 -6.18
C VAL A 372 -0.90 -28.26 -5.74
N ASN A 373 -0.80 -29.56 -5.60
CA ASN A 373 0.44 -30.26 -5.23
C ASN A 373 1.17 -29.66 -4.00
N GLY A 374 0.41 -29.19 -3.00
CA GLY A 374 0.96 -28.56 -1.80
C GLY A 374 1.39 -27.10 -2.00
N GLN A 375 1.13 -26.51 -3.16
CA GLN A 375 1.39 -25.10 -3.45
C GLN A 375 0.09 -24.30 -3.53
N THR A 376 0.17 -22.98 -3.26
CA THR A 376 -0.94 -22.08 -3.49
C THR A 376 -1.21 -21.89 -4.99
N LEU A 377 -2.40 -21.46 -5.36
CA LEU A 377 -2.72 -21.21 -6.76
C LEU A 377 -1.86 -20.08 -7.36
N TYR A 378 -1.50 -19.08 -6.55
CA TYR A 378 -0.56 -18.06 -6.97
C TYR A 378 0.82 -18.64 -7.30
N ALA A 379 1.38 -19.47 -6.43
CA ALA A 379 2.69 -20.09 -6.65
C ALA A 379 2.69 -21.03 -7.87
N ALA A 380 1.56 -21.73 -8.13
CA ALA A 380 1.44 -22.64 -9.25
C ALA A 380 1.25 -21.94 -10.61
N THR A 381 0.67 -20.73 -10.63
CA THR A 381 0.25 -20.07 -11.89
C THR A 381 0.98 -18.78 -12.19
N ASN A 382 1.59 -18.14 -11.19
CA ASN A 382 2.10 -16.76 -11.23
C ASN A 382 1.03 -15.71 -11.64
N LEU A 383 -0.26 -16.07 -11.53
CA LEU A 383 -1.36 -15.18 -11.84
C LEU A 383 -1.79 -14.44 -10.57
N TYR A 384 -1.73 -13.12 -10.61
CA TYR A 384 -2.10 -12.28 -9.49
C TYR A 384 -3.58 -12.47 -9.12
N SER A 385 -3.86 -12.73 -7.85
CA SER A 385 -5.20 -13.02 -7.32
C SER A 385 -6.23 -11.93 -7.62
N LEU A 386 -5.81 -10.68 -7.75
CA LEU A 386 -6.66 -9.57 -8.16
C LEU A 386 -7.31 -9.81 -9.55
N VAL A 387 -6.59 -10.39 -10.50
CA VAL A 387 -7.13 -10.69 -11.85
C VAL A 387 -8.32 -11.65 -11.74
N VAL A 388 -8.14 -12.71 -10.95
CA VAL A 388 -9.17 -13.72 -10.74
C VAL A 388 -10.36 -13.13 -9.97
N GLY A 389 -10.09 -12.39 -8.89
CA GLY A 389 -11.14 -11.74 -8.10
C GLY A 389 -11.96 -10.72 -8.90
N LEU A 390 -11.31 -9.94 -9.76
CA LEU A 390 -12.00 -9.00 -10.66
C LEU A 390 -12.84 -9.71 -11.71
N SER A 391 -12.42 -10.90 -12.18
CA SER A 391 -13.18 -11.67 -13.18
C SER A 391 -14.53 -12.18 -12.66
N LEU A 392 -14.70 -12.20 -11.32
CA LEU A 392 -15.96 -12.59 -10.68
C LEU A 392 -17.01 -11.46 -10.64
N ILE A 393 -16.82 -10.37 -11.38
CA ILE A 393 -17.74 -9.24 -11.46
C ILE A 393 -19.16 -9.67 -11.88
N HIS A 394 -19.28 -10.72 -12.69
CA HIS A 394 -20.56 -11.29 -13.13
C HIS A 394 -21.41 -11.89 -11.99
N ILE A 395 -20.81 -12.20 -10.84
CA ILE A 395 -21.55 -12.68 -9.66
C ILE A 395 -22.36 -11.53 -9.03
N SER A 396 -21.94 -10.29 -9.26
CA SER A 396 -22.63 -9.11 -8.75
C SER A 396 -23.72 -8.56 -9.68
N GLU A 397 -23.89 -9.16 -10.85
CA GLU A 397 -24.97 -8.85 -11.81
C GLU A 397 -26.28 -9.56 -11.43
#